data_f34f16724d1036db54de2c564be1bd71
#
_entry.id   f34f16724d1036db54de2c564be1bd71
#
_cell.length_a   1.000
_cell.length_b   1.000
_cell.length_c   1.000
_cell.angle_alpha   90.00
_cell.angle_beta   90.00
_cell.angle_gamma   90.00
#
_symmetry.space_group_name_H-M   'P 1'
#
loop_
_entity.id
_entity.type
_entity.pdbx_description
1 polymer ?
#
loop_
_entity_poly.entity_id
_entity_poly.type
_entity_poly.pdbx_seq_one_letter_code
_entity_poly.pdbx_strand_id
1 'polypeptide(L)'
;LAITSSDTGEATVNTPLTFTSANWNTAQTVTVTGVDDNIIDGNINSTLTISIVDALSDDDFDAVANQTVTATTTDNDVAGFTIAQTGGSTSVAETGTTDTFTIVLNAQPASDVVLAVTSSDTGEATVTGNLTFTSANWNSAQTITVTGVDDNIIDGTITSTITIAVDDANSD
;
A
#
# COMPACT_ATOMS: atom_id res chain seq x y z
N LEU A 1 15.23 -20.28 -25.76
CA LEU A 1 15.23 -18.87 -25.43
C LEU A 1 15.05 -18.68 -23.93
N ALA A 2 15.79 -17.77 -23.33
CA ALA A 2 15.52 -17.23 -22.02
C ALA A 2 14.77 -15.90 -22.14
N ILE A 3 13.88 -15.63 -21.19
CA ILE A 3 13.19 -14.35 -21.08
C ILE A 3 13.36 -13.87 -19.64
N THR A 4 13.81 -12.65 -19.47
CA THR A 4 14.03 -12.07 -18.14
C THR A 4 13.31 -10.73 -18.03
N SER A 5 12.80 -10.42 -16.84
CA SER A 5 12.28 -9.09 -16.53
C SER A 5 13.37 -8.24 -15.87
N SER A 6 13.43 -6.96 -16.21
CA SER A 6 14.32 -6.00 -15.55
C SER A 6 13.87 -5.71 -14.11
N ASP A 7 12.58 -5.93 -13.84
CA ASP A 7 12.00 -5.75 -12.52
C ASP A 7 10.99 -6.87 -12.24
N THR A 8 11.38 -7.80 -11.39
CA THR A 8 10.54 -8.92 -10.99
C THR A 8 9.61 -8.60 -9.83
N GLY A 9 9.78 -7.44 -9.20
CA GLY A 9 8.84 -6.86 -8.23
C GLY A 9 7.57 -6.38 -8.92
N GLU A 10 7.69 -6.00 -10.21
CA GLU A 10 6.61 -5.42 -11.00
C GLU A 10 6.02 -6.38 -12.03
N ALA A 11 6.87 -7.10 -12.74
CA ALA A 11 6.42 -8.02 -13.79
C ALA A 11 7.26 -9.30 -13.83
N THR A 12 6.58 -10.43 -13.80
CA THR A 12 7.18 -11.76 -13.95
C THR A 12 6.79 -12.40 -15.27
N VAL A 13 7.60 -13.36 -15.72
CA VAL A 13 7.37 -14.09 -16.97
C VAL A 13 7.53 -15.59 -16.77
N ASN A 14 6.75 -16.38 -17.54
CA ASN A 14 6.96 -17.81 -17.63
C ASN A 14 8.09 -18.11 -18.63
N THR A 15 9.12 -18.80 -18.22
CA THR A 15 10.29 -19.17 -19.04
C THR A 15 10.79 -20.57 -18.70
N PRO A 16 11.61 -21.22 -19.56
CA PRO A 16 12.09 -20.85 -20.90
C PRO A 16 11.16 -21.29 -22.02
N LEU A 17 11.40 -20.79 -23.26
CA LEU A 17 10.81 -21.33 -24.49
C LEU A 17 11.82 -22.20 -25.24
N THR A 18 11.35 -23.34 -25.77
CA THR A 18 12.19 -24.23 -26.54
C THR A 18 11.61 -24.42 -27.97
N PHE A 19 12.38 -24.01 -28.97
CA PHE A 19 12.10 -24.27 -30.37
C PHE A 19 12.94 -25.42 -30.84
N THR A 20 12.34 -26.35 -31.61
CA THR A 20 12.97 -27.55 -32.16
C THR A 20 12.71 -27.61 -33.66
N SER A 21 13.36 -28.53 -34.37
CA SER A 21 13.09 -28.78 -35.80
C SER A 21 11.63 -29.15 -36.08
N ALA A 22 10.87 -29.59 -35.09
CA ALA A 22 9.46 -29.97 -35.26
C ALA A 22 8.47 -28.82 -34.96
N ASN A 23 8.88 -27.77 -34.23
CA ASN A 23 7.99 -26.67 -33.79
C ASN A 23 8.53 -25.26 -34.08
N TRP A 24 9.65 -25.10 -34.75
CA TRP A 24 10.34 -23.83 -35.01
C TRP A 24 9.44 -22.76 -35.64
N ASN A 25 8.46 -23.16 -36.45
CA ASN A 25 7.51 -22.28 -37.15
C ASN A 25 6.15 -22.17 -36.42
N THR A 26 6.05 -22.68 -35.22
CA THR A 26 4.83 -22.60 -34.39
C THR A 26 5.02 -21.57 -33.31
N ALA A 27 4.18 -20.54 -33.28
CA ALA A 27 4.24 -19.50 -32.25
C ALA A 27 4.05 -20.10 -30.85
N GLN A 28 4.92 -19.72 -29.92
CA GLN A 28 4.83 -20.06 -28.51
C GLN A 28 4.47 -18.80 -27.70
N THR A 29 3.61 -18.98 -26.70
CA THR A 29 3.10 -17.88 -25.89
C THR A 29 3.99 -17.64 -24.68
N VAL A 30 4.36 -16.39 -24.47
CA VAL A 30 4.92 -15.88 -23.21
C VAL A 30 3.80 -15.24 -22.42
N THR A 31 3.64 -15.66 -21.16
CA THR A 31 2.71 -15.00 -20.24
C THR A 31 3.51 -14.05 -19.37
N VAL A 32 3.09 -12.80 -19.35
CA VAL A 32 3.58 -11.77 -18.44
C VAL A 32 2.54 -11.57 -17.36
N THR A 33 2.97 -11.58 -16.10
CA THR A 33 2.09 -11.40 -14.95
C THR A 33 2.57 -10.18 -14.17
N GLY A 34 1.70 -9.19 -13.96
CA GLY A 34 1.93 -8.07 -13.05
C GLY A 34 2.02 -8.58 -11.60
N VAL A 35 2.85 -7.96 -10.81
CA VAL A 35 3.01 -8.23 -9.38
C VAL A 35 2.36 -7.07 -8.64
N ASP A 36 1.48 -7.39 -7.70
CA ASP A 36 0.78 -6.43 -6.85
C ASP A 36 1.62 -6.20 -5.58
N ASP A 37 1.76 -4.96 -5.18
CA ASP A 37 2.35 -4.60 -3.90
C ASP A 37 1.44 -3.62 -3.14
N ASN A 38 1.94 -2.81 -2.22
CA ASN A 38 1.13 -1.84 -1.48
C ASN A 38 1.80 -0.46 -1.47
N ILE A 39 2.69 -0.20 -2.43
CA ILE A 39 3.45 1.05 -2.52
C ILE A 39 2.82 1.93 -3.59
N ILE A 40 2.65 3.20 -3.30
CA ILE A 40 2.20 4.20 -4.28
C ILE A 40 3.41 4.66 -5.06
N ASP A 41 3.75 4.01 -6.15
CA ASP A 41 4.90 4.33 -6.99
C ASP A 41 4.53 4.68 -8.44
N GLY A 42 3.23 4.58 -8.75
CA GLY A 42 2.68 4.84 -10.06
C GLY A 42 2.92 3.69 -11.05
N ASN A 43 2.58 3.92 -12.31
CA ASN A 43 2.74 2.87 -13.32
C ASN A 43 4.22 2.63 -13.64
N ILE A 44 4.70 1.42 -13.46
CA ILE A 44 6.09 1.02 -13.69
C ILE A 44 6.24 0.25 -15.01
N ASN A 45 7.31 0.55 -15.74
CA ASN A 45 7.67 -0.11 -16.98
C ASN A 45 8.82 -1.09 -16.77
N SER A 46 8.56 -2.37 -16.95
CA SER A 46 9.56 -3.43 -16.94
C SER A 46 9.98 -3.79 -18.36
N THR A 47 11.28 -3.91 -18.60
CA THR A 47 11.81 -4.39 -19.88
C THR A 47 11.98 -5.91 -19.81
N LEU A 48 11.26 -6.61 -20.68
CA LEU A 48 11.42 -8.05 -20.87
C LEU A 48 12.47 -8.28 -21.96
N THR A 49 13.57 -8.94 -21.62
CA THR A 49 14.64 -9.26 -22.54
C THR A 49 14.55 -10.72 -22.96
N ILE A 50 14.46 -10.96 -24.26
CA ILE A 50 14.46 -12.29 -24.89
C ILE A 50 15.86 -12.52 -25.47
N SER A 51 16.53 -13.59 -25.03
CA SER A 51 17.88 -13.96 -25.42
C SER A 51 18.01 -15.42 -25.84
N ILE A 52 18.97 -15.68 -26.70
CA ILE A 52 19.42 -17.05 -26.98
C ILE A 52 20.17 -17.57 -25.74
N VAL A 53 19.98 -18.83 -25.40
CA VAL A 53 20.78 -19.54 -24.41
C VAL A 53 21.85 -20.32 -25.16
N ASP A 54 22.98 -19.67 -25.42
CA ASP A 54 24.10 -20.12 -26.22
C ASP A 54 24.46 -21.61 -25.96
N ALA A 55 24.75 -21.96 -24.75
CA ALA A 55 25.12 -23.33 -24.32
C ALA A 55 24.05 -24.43 -24.60
N LEU A 56 22.82 -24.03 -24.99
CA LEU A 56 21.69 -24.93 -25.25
C LEU A 56 21.08 -24.74 -26.64
N SER A 57 21.67 -23.92 -27.47
CA SER A 57 21.16 -23.51 -28.79
C SER A 57 22.09 -23.99 -29.90
N ASP A 58 21.60 -23.96 -31.13
CA ASP A 58 22.36 -24.19 -32.34
C ASP A 58 23.31 -22.99 -32.53
N ASP A 59 24.60 -23.26 -32.82
CA ASP A 59 25.67 -22.27 -32.97
C ASP A 59 25.35 -21.20 -34.04
N ASP A 60 24.54 -21.52 -35.04
CA ASP A 60 24.10 -20.56 -36.07
C ASP A 60 23.21 -19.43 -35.49
N PHE A 61 22.66 -19.61 -34.29
CA PHE A 61 21.83 -18.62 -33.59
C PHE A 61 22.57 -17.79 -32.54
N ASP A 62 23.81 -18.13 -32.17
CA ASP A 62 24.52 -17.48 -31.08
C ASP A 62 24.73 -15.97 -31.29
N ALA A 63 24.88 -15.56 -32.55
CA ALA A 63 25.04 -14.14 -32.90
C ALA A 63 23.73 -13.34 -32.97
N VAL A 64 22.58 -13.96 -32.73
CA VAL A 64 21.28 -13.27 -32.80
C VAL A 64 21.17 -12.28 -31.63
N ALA A 65 20.96 -11.01 -31.95
CA ALA A 65 20.81 -9.95 -30.95
C ALA A 65 19.56 -10.16 -30.10
N ASN A 66 19.68 -9.86 -28.81
CA ASN A 66 18.56 -9.84 -27.88
C ASN A 66 17.43 -8.94 -28.37
N GLN A 67 16.21 -9.37 -28.14
CA GLN A 67 15.00 -8.58 -28.39
C GLN A 67 14.38 -8.15 -27.07
N THR A 68 13.63 -7.06 -27.10
CA THR A 68 12.97 -6.54 -25.90
C THR A 68 11.49 -6.25 -26.12
N VAL A 69 10.71 -6.42 -25.07
CA VAL A 69 9.31 -6.02 -24.97
C VAL A 69 9.14 -5.24 -23.68
N THR A 70 8.38 -4.15 -23.71
CA THR A 70 8.02 -3.41 -22.50
C THR A 70 6.70 -3.92 -21.97
N ALA A 71 6.66 -4.24 -20.68
CA ALA A 71 5.45 -4.48 -19.91
C ALA A 71 5.23 -3.29 -18.96
N THR A 72 3.99 -2.82 -18.86
CA THR A 72 3.60 -1.77 -17.90
C THR A 72 2.74 -2.41 -16.83
N THR A 73 3.17 -2.35 -15.58
CA THR A 73 2.35 -2.67 -14.41
C THR A 73 1.62 -1.40 -13.98
N THR A 74 0.32 -1.51 -13.77
CA THR A 74 -0.50 -0.38 -13.35
C THR A 74 -0.63 -0.40 -11.84
N ASP A 75 -0.25 0.71 -11.19
CA ASP A 75 -0.42 0.92 -9.75
C ASP A 75 -1.91 1.08 -9.43
N ASN A 76 -2.38 0.38 -8.41
CA ASN A 76 -3.75 0.40 -7.89
C ASN A 76 -3.83 0.96 -6.46
N ASP A 77 -2.71 1.36 -5.87
CA ASP A 77 -2.63 1.85 -4.51
C ASP A 77 -2.96 3.34 -4.41
N VAL A 78 -3.63 3.71 -3.32
CA VAL A 78 -4.08 5.09 -3.08
C VAL A 78 -3.81 5.49 -1.64
N ALA A 79 -3.18 6.66 -1.45
CA ALA A 79 -2.96 7.23 -0.14
C ALA A 79 -4.28 7.49 0.60
N GLY A 80 -4.32 7.12 1.87
CA GLY A 80 -5.47 7.33 2.72
C GLY A 80 -5.38 6.55 4.01
N PHE A 81 -6.41 6.68 4.84
CA PHE A 81 -6.57 5.89 6.05
C PHE A 81 -8.03 5.51 6.26
N THR A 82 -8.23 4.40 6.94
CA THR A 82 -9.55 3.88 7.31
C THR A 82 -9.74 3.98 8.81
N ILE A 83 -10.93 4.45 9.23
CA ILE A 83 -11.34 4.57 10.63
C ILE A 83 -12.37 3.49 10.92
N ALA A 84 -12.22 2.77 12.04
CA ALA A 84 -13.23 1.83 12.53
C ALA A 84 -13.59 2.19 13.98
N GLN A 85 -14.86 2.59 14.18
CA GLN A 85 -15.40 2.90 15.52
C GLN A 85 -15.85 1.63 16.22
N THR A 86 -15.51 1.51 17.51
CA THR A 86 -15.99 0.42 18.36
C THR A 86 -17.52 0.53 18.50
N GLY A 87 -18.22 -0.56 18.22
CA GLY A 87 -19.69 -0.56 18.27
C GLY A 87 -20.40 0.29 17.19
N GLY A 88 -19.64 0.87 16.24
CA GLY A 88 -20.19 1.67 15.13
C GLY A 88 -20.47 3.13 15.45
N SER A 89 -20.18 3.59 16.67
CA SER A 89 -20.27 4.98 17.09
C SER A 89 -19.31 5.23 18.24
N THR A 90 -18.91 6.49 18.45
CA THR A 90 -18.09 6.89 19.61
C THR A 90 -18.96 7.69 20.57
N SER A 91 -19.08 7.23 21.81
CA SER A 91 -19.90 7.87 22.86
C SER A 91 -19.22 7.78 24.21
N VAL A 92 -19.09 8.92 24.88
CA VAL A 92 -18.52 9.05 26.22
C VAL A 92 -19.43 9.84 27.11
N ALA A 93 -19.25 9.78 28.41
CA ALA A 93 -20.02 10.55 29.40
C ALA A 93 -19.07 11.37 30.30
N GLU A 94 -19.55 12.46 30.84
CA GLU A 94 -18.86 13.35 31.78
C GLU A 94 -18.30 12.61 33.03
N THR A 95 -18.85 11.45 33.35
CA THR A 95 -18.31 10.60 34.44
C THR A 95 -16.93 10.02 34.13
N GLY A 96 -16.26 10.45 33.04
CA GLY A 96 -14.93 10.00 32.67
C GLY A 96 -14.93 8.65 31.95
N THR A 97 -16.07 8.26 31.34
CA THR A 97 -16.09 7.03 30.54
C THR A 97 -15.23 7.18 29.28
N THR A 98 -14.75 6.06 28.77
CA THR A 98 -13.93 6.03 27.56
C THR A 98 -14.60 5.22 26.46
N ASP A 99 -14.33 5.61 25.22
CA ASP A 99 -14.63 4.84 24.04
C ASP A 99 -13.44 4.87 23.09
N THR A 100 -13.39 3.99 22.09
CA THR A 100 -12.23 3.84 21.22
C THR A 100 -12.64 3.72 19.75
N PHE A 101 -11.73 4.18 18.90
CA PHE A 101 -11.74 3.84 17.49
C PHE A 101 -10.31 3.53 17.04
N THR A 102 -10.20 2.86 15.90
CA THR A 102 -8.89 2.51 15.33
C THR A 102 -8.70 3.16 13.98
N ILE A 103 -7.43 3.40 13.63
CA ILE A 103 -7.01 3.94 12.35
C ILE A 103 -5.94 3.03 11.77
N VAL A 104 -5.98 2.83 10.44
CA VAL A 104 -4.97 2.09 9.67
C VAL A 104 -4.77 2.80 8.34
N LEU A 105 -3.54 2.84 7.80
CA LEU A 105 -3.30 3.38 6.45
C LEU A 105 -3.77 2.40 5.38
N ASN A 106 -4.10 2.93 4.19
CA ASN A 106 -4.58 2.13 3.07
C ASN A 106 -3.44 1.63 2.17
N ALA A 107 -2.27 2.29 2.20
CA ALA A 107 -1.07 1.92 1.45
C ALA A 107 0.18 2.10 2.31
N GLN A 108 1.26 1.43 1.92
CA GLN A 108 2.54 1.49 2.62
C GLN A 108 3.23 2.83 2.36
N PRO A 109 3.54 3.62 3.38
CA PRO A 109 4.25 4.86 3.19
C PRO A 109 5.75 4.61 2.97
N ALA A 110 6.39 5.43 2.14
CA ALA A 110 7.85 5.40 1.94
C ALA A 110 8.61 5.95 3.17
N SER A 111 7.97 6.84 3.93
CA SER A 111 8.49 7.49 5.13
C SER A 111 7.38 7.59 6.19
N ASP A 112 7.71 8.10 7.37
CA ASP A 112 6.76 8.14 8.48
C ASP A 112 5.60 9.12 8.20
N VAL A 113 4.37 8.66 8.48
CA VAL A 113 3.14 9.46 8.44
C VAL A 113 2.64 9.70 9.84
N VAL A 114 2.59 10.95 10.26
CA VAL A 114 2.04 11.37 11.54
C VAL A 114 0.62 11.89 11.34
N LEU A 115 -0.33 11.31 12.06
CA LEU A 115 -1.71 11.78 12.11
C LEU A 115 -1.94 12.54 13.40
N ALA A 116 -2.22 13.84 13.30
CA ALA A 116 -2.68 14.65 14.42
C ALA A 116 -4.16 14.34 14.70
N VAL A 117 -4.48 14.09 15.98
CA VAL A 117 -5.84 13.82 16.43
C VAL A 117 -6.25 14.87 17.45
N THR A 118 -7.31 15.60 17.16
CA THR A 118 -7.78 16.72 18.01
C THR A 118 -9.28 16.65 18.28
N SER A 119 -9.70 17.14 19.44
CA SER A 119 -11.11 17.37 19.78
C SER A 119 -11.46 18.85 19.58
N SER A 120 -12.65 19.12 19.04
CA SER A 120 -13.17 20.48 18.90
C SER A 120 -13.54 21.10 20.25
N ASP A 121 -13.81 20.25 21.26
CA ASP A 121 -14.16 20.67 22.61
C ASP A 121 -13.49 19.76 23.63
N THR A 122 -12.38 20.23 24.18
CA THR A 122 -11.62 19.50 25.19
C THR A 122 -12.21 19.64 26.62
N GLY A 123 -13.21 20.50 26.79
CA GLY A 123 -14.01 20.57 28.02
C GLY A 123 -14.99 19.43 28.14
N GLU A 124 -15.40 18.84 27.01
CA GLU A 124 -16.37 17.77 26.93
C GLU A 124 -15.73 16.39 26.64
N ALA A 125 -14.79 16.37 25.70
CA ALA A 125 -14.11 15.13 25.29
C ALA A 125 -12.65 15.37 24.93
N THR A 126 -11.77 14.58 25.47
CA THR A 126 -10.34 14.56 25.15
C THR A 126 -9.99 13.29 24.36
N VAL A 127 -8.87 13.33 23.64
CA VAL A 127 -8.36 12.21 22.85
C VAL A 127 -6.92 11.89 23.23
N THR A 128 -6.50 10.64 23.08
CA THR A 128 -5.08 10.27 23.06
C THR A 128 -4.41 10.93 21.84
N GLY A 129 -3.14 11.33 22.00
CA GLY A 129 -2.44 12.18 21.03
C GLY A 129 -2.22 11.57 19.66
N ASN A 130 -1.24 12.11 18.94
CA ASN A 130 -0.93 11.75 17.55
C ASN A 130 -0.56 10.28 17.37
N LEU A 131 -0.81 9.76 16.18
CA LEU A 131 -0.38 8.43 15.75
C LEU A 131 0.77 8.56 14.74
N THR A 132 1.73 7.64 14.80
CA THR A 132 2.81 7.55 13.80
C THR A 132 2.74 6.20 13.11
N PHE A 133 2.62 6.23 11.80
CA PHE A 133 2.68 5.07 10.92
C PHE A 133 4.00 5.09 10.16
N THR A 134 4.67 3.95 10.13
CA THR A 134 5.94 3.72 9.44
C THR A 134 5.73 2.67 8.34
N SER A 135 6.71 2.48 7.47
CA SER A 135 6.69 1.39 6.48
C SER A 135 6.57 -0.02 7.11
N ALA A 136 6.82 -0.16 8.43
CA ALA A 136 6.75 -1.45 9.13
C ALA A 136 5.42 -1.70 9.86
N ASN A 137 4.65 -0.64 10.16
CA ASN A 137 3.41 -0.76 10.96
C ASN A 137 2.16 -0.17 10.30
N TRP A 138 2.27 0.34 9.07
CA TRP A 138 1.21 1.06 8.36
C TRP A 138 -0.12 0.30 8.29
N ASN A 139 -0.07 -1.02 8.14
CA ASN A 139 -1.22 -1.93 8.06
C ASN A 139 -1.68 -2.49 9.42
N SER A 140 -1.09 -2.00 10.52
CA SER A 140 -1.48 -2.38 11.88
C SER A 140 -2.36 -1.29 12.48
N ALA A 141 -3.62 -1.62 12.75
CA ALA A 141 -4.57 -0.67 13.30
C ALA A 141 -4.07 -0.10 14.64
N GLN A 142 -3.98 1.22 14.75
CA GLN A 142 -3.63 1.94 15.97
C GLN A 142 -4.89 2.52 16.63
N THR A 143 -4.95 2.51 17.96
CA THR A 143 -6.14 2.87 18.72
C THR A 143 -6.06 4.30 19.24
N ILE A 144 -7.12 5.07 19.04
CA ILE A 144 -7.39 6.31 19.71
C ILE A 144 -8.43 6.05 20.80
N THR A 145 -8.15 6.56 22.00
CA THR A 145 -9.11 6.59 23.11
C THR A 145 -9.70 7.98 23.22
N VAL A 146 -11.02 8.05 23.24
CA VAL A 146 -11.78 9.26 23.58
C VAL A 146 -12.22 9.14 25.03
N THR A 147 -12.04 10.19 25.82
CA THR A 147 -12.41 10.23 27.23
C THR A 147 -13.34 11.42 27.47
N GLY A 148 -14.50 11.16 28.07
CA GLY A 148 -15.40 12.21 28.52
C GLY A 148 -14.79 13.01 29.66
N VAL A 149 -15.05 14.31 29.71
CA VAL A 149 -14.55 15.23 30.73
C VAL A 149 -15.72 15.65 31.60
N ASP A 150 -15.50 15.59 32.94
CA ASP A 150 -16.49 15.99 33.93
C ASP A 150 -16.42 17.49 34.17
N ASP A 151 -17.55 18.15 34.14
CA ASP A 151 -17.69 19.51 34.61
C ASP A 151 -18.89 19.69 35.57
N ASN A 152 -19.26 20.90 35.93
CA ASN A 152 -20.38 21.19 36.82
C ASN A 152 -21.50 21.98 36.14
N ILE A 153 -21.56 21.96 34.81
CA ILE A 153 -22.55 22.66 34.01
C ILE A 153 -23.66 21.68 33.65
N ILE A 154 -24.90 22.14 33.67
CA ILE A 154 -26.05 21.35 33.25
C ILE A 154 -26.35 21.76 31.81
N ASP A 155 -25.71 21.18 30.85
CA ASP A 155 -25.81 21.52 29.42
C ASP A 155 -26.36 20.39 28.53
N GLY A 156 -26.57 19.20 29.10
CA GLY A 156 -27.15 18.04 28.43
C GLY A 156 -26.14 17.29 27.55
N THR A 157 -26.58 16.78 26.43
CA THR A 157 -25.68 16.02 25.52
C THR A 157 -24.99 16.97 24.54
N ILE A 158 -23.68 17.06 24.63
CA ILE A 158 -22.84 17.86 23.74
C ILE A 158 -22.19 16.95 22.67
N THR A 159 -22.03 17.48 21.47
CA THR A 159 -21.34 16.79 20.36
C THR A 159 -19.99 17.44 20.11
N SER A 160 -18.92 16.70 20.37
CA SER A 160 -17.55 17.08 20.02
C SER A 160 -17.11 16.42 18.73
N THR A 161 -16.47 17.17 17.85
CA THR A 161 -15.90 16.62 16.61
C THR A 161 -14.45 16.23 16.86
N ILE A 162 -14.13 14.96 16.60
CA ILE A 162 -12.74 14.49 16.59
C ILE A 162 -12.22 14.62 15.15
N THR A 163 -11.18 15.42 14.97
CA THR A 163 -10.53 15.63 13.67
C THR A 163 -9.23 14.88 13.59
N ILE A 164 -9.04 14.12 12.54
CA ILE A 164 -7.81 13.42 12.19
C ILE A 164 -7.26 14.08 10.90
N ALA A 165 -6.03 14.55 10.96
CA ALA A 165 -5.36 15.19 9.82
C ALA A 165 -3.91 14.74 9.75
N VAL A 166 -3.35 14.69 8.55
CA VAL A 166 -1.90 14.50 8.40
C VAL A 166 -1.18 15.70 9.00
N ASP A 167 -0.24 15.44 9.89
CA ASP A 167 0.67 16.46 10.43
C ASP A 167 1.88 16.57 9.51
N ASP A 168 1.74 17.41 8.51
CA ASP A 168 2.71 17.61 7.43
C ASP A 168 4.08 18.09 7.93
N ALA A 169 4.11 18.78 9.08
CA ALA A 169 5.36 19.26 9.68
C ALA A 169 6.17 18.13 10.37
N ASN A 170 5.53 17.02 10.72
CA ASN A 170 6.12 15.88 11.39
C ASN A 170 6.01 14.58 10.56
N SER A 171 5.47 14.66 9.36
CA SER A 171 5.50 13.59 8.34
C SER A 171 6.60 13.89 7.32
N ASP A 172 7.24 12.87 6.80
CA ASP A 172 8.29 13.03 5.76
C ASP A 172 7.70 12.96 4.35
#